data_a9e680a58fe669962583ef152eb8ed6e
#
_entry.id   a9e680a58fe669962583ef152eb8ed6e
#
_cell.length_a   1.000
_cell.length_b   1.000
_cell.length_c   1.000
_cell.angle_alpha   90.00
_cell.angle_beta   90.00
_cell.angle_gamma   90.00
#
_symmetry.space_group_name_H-M   'P 1'
#
loop_
_entity.id
_entity.type
_entity.pdbx_description
1 polymer ?
#
loop_
_entity_poly.entity_id
_entity_poly.type
_entity_poly.pdbx_seq_one_letter_code
_entity_poly.pdbx_strand_id
1 'polypeptide(L)'
;MSDKKDCVIDVGEVTSPTPVAAEKPSPKPSLAAALTPARMSAFVQEWTPFGLVASYYIFSVCMYMYCSNGLIAIFWFIYMATNFYIAGMTVLEAFFSITPCREAREIVTQATEKGWNFPTPNEDLPILDLLIVAYLPNEQDIIMDRAHYALKELDYPRDKIRITILYNTPKSIEPLETELHQLPMQFPHARVIKVPNSTSKADNLNYYFTLDTGSDLIAIYDCDHYPHPYASRWAAERFMAEKDVDVVQGRCIVFNSDDSFMTRLISVEFDKIYAVSHPGRSTMWGFGLFCGSNGYWRTSLLRNLKMDDTMLTEDIDSALRAFSRGAKTVHDLNVTSYELAPTTFQAFWKQRLRWAQGWAQASMRHMKMVYNNVSDPLHEEYTKRSFTARFGVLSLLLIRESSYYLVTQYTCLVLSFVIVKFPTNWEALWRLVYFQYPVSQWLFVISIICLLATLWITNQVKSEFVSRKMIILFSVLYPFYLILNATIGLYGHARQIVNYSSWNPTART
;
A
#
# COMPACT_ATOMS: atom_id res chain seq x y z
N MET A 1 2.15 23.21 -35.43
CA MET A 1 1.31 23.65 -34.32
C MET A 1 0.15 22.65 -34.29
N SER A 2 0.32 21.63 -33.52
CA SER A 2 -0.62 20.51 -33.36
C SER A 2 -1.10 20.56 -31.92
N ASP A 3 -2.41 20.67 -31.73
CA ASP A 3 -3.08 20.71 -30.44
C ASP A 3 -2.75 19.44 -29.63
N LYS A 4 -2.09 19.63 -28.54
CA LYS A 4 -2.03 18.64 -27.46
C LYS A 4 -3.43 18.53 -26.87
N LYS A 5 -4.19 17.53 -27.26
CA LYS A 5 -5.28 17.04 -26.44
C LYS A 5 -4.66 16.29 -25.26
N ASP A 6 -4.31 17.04 -24.24
CA ASP A 6 -4.10 16.48 -22.90
C ASP A 6 -5.44 15.85 -22.50
N CYS A 7 -5.42 14.57 -22.19
CA CYS A 7 -6.57 13.86 -21.61
C CYS A 7 -6.76 14.39 -20.18
N VAL A 8 -7.34 15.56 -20.06
CA VAL A 8 -7.75 16.14 -18.78
C VAL A 8 -9.03 15.40 -18.39
N ILE A 9 -8.95 14.62 -17.31
CA ILE A 9 -10.14 14.10 -16.66
C ILE A 9 -10.87 15.30 -16.09
N ASP A 10 -11.98 15.69 -16.72
CA ASP A 10 -12.88 16.72 -16.21
C ASP A 10 -13.62 16.13 -15.00
N VAL A 11 -13.05 16.35 -13.84
CA VAL A 11 -13.67 16.01 -12.55
C VAL A 11 -14.66 17.15 -12.28
N GLY A 12 -15.90 16.98 -12.74
CA GLY A 12 -16.98 17.93 -12.51
C GLY A 12 -17.01 18.39 -11.05
N GLU A 13 -17.25 19.68 -10.83
CA GLU A 13 -17.34 20.30 -9.51
C GLU A 13 -18.21 19.48 -8.56
N VAL A 14 -17.58 18.92 -7.53
CA VAL A 14 -18.27 18.24 -6.43
C VAL A 14 -18.97 19.32 -5.61
N THR A 15 -20.28 19.42 -5.76
CA THR A 15 -21.11 20.27 -4.91
C THR A 15 -21.01 19.76 -3.46
N SER A 16 -20.66 20.67 -2.55
CA SER A 16 -20.57 20.40 -1.12
C SER A 16 -21.87 19.85 -0.54
N PRO A 17 -21.84 18.78 0.28
CA PRO A 17 -23.02 18.21 0.88
C PRO A 17 -23.64 19.15 1.90
N THR A 18 -24.97 19.24 1.90
CA THR A 18 -25.79 19.96 2.87
C THR A 18 -25.54 19.43 4.28
N PRO A 19 -25.45 20.26 5.33
CA PRO A 19 -25.15 19.79 6.68
C PRO A 19 -26.27 18.90 7.23
N VAL A 20 -25.93 17.67 7.56
CA VAL A 20 -26.79 16.72 8.26
C VAL A 20 -27.01 17.22 9.68
N ALA A 21 -28.26 17.28 10.12
CA ALA A 21 -28.67 17.72 11.46
C ALA A 21 -27.94 16.91 12.56
N ALA A 22 -27.36 17.60 13.52
CA ALA A 22 -26.63 17.01 14.63
C ALA A 22 -27.51 16.05 15.45
N GLU A 23 -27.13 14.78 15.50
CA GLU A 23 -27.70 13.78 16.41
C GLU A 23 -27.50 14.21 17.86
N LYS A 24 -28.55 14.09 18.67
CA LYS A 24 -28.48 14.39 20.10
C LYS A 24 -27.48 13.47 20.79
N PRO A 25 -26.61 13.99 21.67
CA PRO A 25 -25.61 13.18 22.36
C PRO A 25 -26.31 12.08 23.18
N SER A 26 -25.89 10.83 22.97
CA SER A 26 -26.35 9.68 23.75
C SER A 26 -26.00 9.86 25.22
N PRO A 27 -26.87 9.41 26.19
CA PRO A 27 -26.61 9.57 27.61
C PRO A 27 -25.31 8.87 28.00
N LYS A 28 -24.48 9.54 28.82
CA LYS A 28 -23.21 8.99 29.34
C LYS A 28 -23.51 7.68 30.09
N PRO A 29 -22.78 6.59 29.78
CA PRO A 29 -23.00 5.30 30.42
C PRO A 29 -22.71 5.39 31.93
N SER A 30 -23.48 4.64 32.75
CA SER A 30 -23.25 4.54 34.19
C SER A 30 -21.86 3.94 34.49
N LEU A 31 -21.27 4.27 35.64
CA LEU A 31 -19.95 3.78 36.06
C LEU A 31 -19.86 2.24 36.05
N ALA A 32 -20.94 1.55 36.43
CA ALA A 32 -21.05 0.09 36.39
C ALA A 32 -21.03 -0.48 34.95
N ALA A 33 -21.64 0.23 33.99
CA ALA A 33 -21.58 -0.13 32.57
C ALA A 33 -20.21 0.16 31.94
N ALA A 34 -19.37 1.01 32.57
CA ALA A 34 -17.99 1.29 32.14
C ALA A 34 -17.00 0.21 32.58
N LEU A 35 -17.32 -0.57 33.64
CA LEU A 35 -16.41 -1.55 34.26
C LEU A 35 -16.65 -3.01 33.83
N THR A 36 -17.35 -3.23 32.74
CA THR A 36 -17.48 -4.61 32.20
C THR A 36 -16.13 -5.14 31.71
N PRO A 37 -15.83 -6.44 31.88
CA PRO A 37 -14.56 -7.04 31.43
C PRO A 37 -14.23 -6.75 29.96
N ALA A 38 -15.25 -6.74 29.09
CA ALA A 38 -15.08 -6.41 27.68
C ALA A 38 -14.64 -4.95 27.44
N ARG A 39 -15.21 -3.99 28.19
CA ARG A 39 -14.81 -2.57 28.10
C ARG A 39 -13.45 -2.30 28.71
N MET A 40 -13.09 -3.00 29.80
CA MET A 40 -11.74 -2.93 30.36
C MET A 40 -10.71 -3.50 29.40
N SER A 41 -11.02 -4.61 28.75
CA SER A 41 -10.15 -5.18 27.72
C SER A 41 -9.98 -4.22 26.53
N ALA A 42 -11.07 -3.62 26.04
CA ALA A 42 -10.99 -2.62 24.97
C ALA A 42 -10.18 -1.39 25.40
N PHE A 43 -10.36 -0.89 26.62
CA PHE A 43 -9.59 0.23 27.16
C PHE A 43 -8.08 -0.11 27.24
N VAL A 44 -7.73 -1.26 27.79
CA VAL A 44 -6.32 -1.70 27.87
C VAL A 44 -5.73 -1.80 26.45
N GLN A 45 -6.46 -2.34 25.50
CA GLN A 45 -6.00 -2.46 24.12
C GLN A 45 -5.84 -1.10 23.42
N GLU A 46 -6.76 -0.14 23.66
CA GLU A 46 -6.63 1.22 23.12
C GLU A 46 -5.42 1.97 23.69
N TRP A 47 -5.06 1.73 24.96
CA TRP A 47 -3.94 2.38 25.64
C TRP A 47 -2.60 1.65 25.50
N THR A 48 -2.61 0.43 24.95
CA THR A 48 -1.39 -0.36 24.71
C THR A 48 -0.31 0.41 23.93
N PRO A 49 -0.63 1.17 22.85
CA PRO A 49 0.41 1.92 22.12
C PRO A 49 1.04 2.98 22.99
N PHE A 50 0.25 3.65 23.80
CA PHE A 50 0.75 4.66 24.71
C PHE A 50 1.67 4.04 25.77
N GLY A 51 1.25 2.91 26.34
CA GLY A 51 2.05 2.14 27.29
C GLY A 51 3.37 1.65 26.70
N LEU A 52 3.35 1.21 25.44
CA LEU A 52 4.57 0.79 24.73
C LEU A 52 5.53 1.98 24.52
N VAL A 53 5.08 3.09 23.97
CA VAL A 53 5.93 4.27 23.76
C VAL A 53 6.46 4.79 25.11
N ALA A 54 5.61 4.82 26.14
CA ALA A 54 6.02 5.19 27.49
C ALA A 54 7.09 4.24 28.06
N SER A 55 6.96 2.92 27.82
CA SER A 55 7.96 1.93 28.25
C SER A 55 9.32 2.14 27.57
N TYR A 56 9.33 2.43 26.26
CA TYR A 56 10.55 2.79 25.52
C TYR A 56 11.18 4.06 26.05
N TYR A 57 10.36 5.04 26.38
CA TYR A 57 10.82 6.29 26.95
C TYR A 57 11.41 6.10 28.35
N ILE A 58 10.70 5.40 29.24
CA ILE A 58 11.20 5.06 30.59
C ILE A 58 12.51 4.27 30.51
N PHE A 59 12.57 3.27 29.63
CA PHE A 59 13.79 2.51 29.38
C PHE A 59 14.97 3.43 28.97
N SER A 60 14.70 4.37 28.06
CA SER A 60 15.71 5.33 27.60
C SER A 60 16.18 6.28 28.71
N VAL A 61 15.27 6.75 29.56
CA VAL A 61 15.62 7.56 30.75
C VAL A 61 16.50 6.74 31.69
N CYS A 62 16.11 5.49 32.01
CA CYS A 62 16.89 4.60 32.87
C CYS A 62 18.30 4.33 32.30
N MET A 63 18.41 4.16 30.96
CA MET A 63 19.70 4.01 30.32
C MET A 63 20.63 5.21 30.59
N TYR A 64 20.15 6.44 30.44
CA TYR A 64 20.95 7.64 30.70
C TYR A 64 21.28 7.85 32.19
N MET A 65 20.45 7.31 33.08
CA MET A 65 20.68 7.44 34.53
C MET A 65 21.63 6.39 35.06
N TYR A 66 21.58 5.15 34.57
CA TYR A 66 22.23 3.99 35.20
C TYR A 66 23.26 3.27 34.32
N CYS A 67 23.22 3.46 32.98
CA CYS A 67 24.14 2.77 32.08
C CYS A 67 25.42 3.59 31.83
N SER A 68 26.51 2.87 31.54
CA SER A 68 27.76 3.51 31.11
C SER A 68 27.63 4.19 29.76
N ASN A 69 28.39 5.25 29.53
CA ASN A 69 28.44 5.94 28.25
C ASN A 69 28.77 4.99 27.08
N GLY A 70 29.62 3.98 27.31
CA GLY A 70 29.97 2.97 26.30
C GLY A 70 28.76 2.13 25.86
N LEU A 71 27.90 1.70 26.82
CA LEU A 71 26.70 0.96 26.49
C LEU A 71 25.68 1.83 25.72
N ILE A 72 25.47 3.05 26.17
CA ILE A 72 24.62 4.03 25.48
C ILE A 72 25.10 4.24 24.03
N ALA A 73 26.41 4.35 23.86
CA ALA A 73 27.03 4.53 22.56
C ALA A 73 26.82 3.34 21.61
N ILE A 74 26.80 2.10 22.13
CA ILE A 74 26.50 0.89 21.32
C ILE A 74 25.05 0.97 20.79
N PHE A 75 24.08 1.34 21.62
CA PHE A 75 22.69 1.53 21.17
C PHE A 75 22.59 2.58 20.07
N TRP A 76 23.25 3.73 20.25
CA TRP A 76 23.30 4.77 19.22
C TRP A 76 23.87 4.26 17.90
N PHE A 77 24.96 3.52 17.97
CA PHE A 77 25.57 2.93 16.77
C PHE A 77 24.61 1.97 16.04
N ILE A 78 23.93 1.09 16.79
CA ILE A 78 22.94 0.15 16.20
C ILE A 78 21.84 0.93 15.45
N TYR A 79 21.31 2.00 16.05
CA TYR A 79 20.26 2.80 15.38
C TYR A 79 20.78 3.52 14.15
N MET A 80 21.94 4.11 14.22
CA MET A 80 22.54 4.80 13.08
C MET A 80 22.86 3.82 11.94
N ALA A 81 23.38 2.64 12.25
CA ALA A 81 23.63 1.60 11.27
C ALA A 81 22.34 1.10 10.62
N THR A 82 21.26 0.96 11.40
CA THR A 82 19.95 0.57 10.87
C THR A 82 19.37 1.66 9.97
N ASN A 83 19.43 2.93 10.37
CA ASN A 83 18.98 4.04 9.52
C ASN A 83 19.79 4.12 8.22
N PHE A 84 21.10 3.93 8.29
CA PHE A 84 21.96 3.86 7.13
C PHE A 84 21.56 2.71 6.19
N TYR A 85 21.30 1.52 6.74
CA TYR A 85 20.84 0.38 5.96
C TYR A 85 19.52 0.68 5.25
N ILE A 86 18.52 1.23 5.95
CA ILE A 86 17.21 1.57 5.38
C ILE A 86 17.37 2.63 4.27
N ALA A 87 18.15 3.67 4.52
CA ALA A 87 18.41 4.72 3.54
C ALA A 87 19.15 4.17 2.32
N GLY A 88 20.16 3.32 2.53
CA GLY A 88 20.90 2.62 1.49
C GLY A 88 20.02 1.73 0.62
N MET A 89 19.16 0.92 1.25
CA MET A 89 18.21 0.09 0.51
C MET A 89 17.22 0.92 -0.29
N THR A 90 16.71 2.00 0.28
CA THR A 90 15.77 2.90 -0.40
C THR A 90 16.40 3.57 -1.62
N VAL A 91 17.65 4.02 -1.54
CA VAL A 91 18.36 4.63 -2.70
C VAL A 91 18.71 3.58 -3.76
N LEU A 92 19.04 2.35 -3.35
CA LEU A 92 19.26 1.26 -4.29
C LEU A 92 17.96 0.92 -5.05
N GLU A 93 16.82 0.79 -4.35
CA GLU A 93 15.52 0.64 -4.99
C GLU A 93 15.27 1.77 -6.00
N ALA A 94 15.55 3.03 -5.62
CA ALA A 94 15.39 4.17 -6.51
C ALA A 94 16.32 4.09 -7.73
N PHE A 95 17.56 3.68 -7.57
CA PHE A 95 18.49 3.51 -8.66
C PHE A 95 18.06 2.41 -9.64
N PHE A 96 17.66 1.25 -9.10
CA PHE A 96 17.16 0.14 -9.92
C PHE A 96 15.80 0.41 -10.59
N SER A 97 15.05 1.43 -10.15
CA SER A 97 13.82 1.85 -10.81
C SER A 97 14.03 2.68 -12.09
N ILE A 98 15.21 3.23 -12.30
CA ILE A 98 15.50 4.15 -13.43
C ILE A 98 15.22 3.45 -14.77
N THR A 99 15.72 2.24 -14.95
CA THR A 99 15.55 1.48 -16.19
C THR A 99 14.07 1.18 -16.48
N PRO A 100 13.30 0.51 -15.60
CA PRO A 100 11.89 0.27 -15.88
C PRO A 100 11.06 1.54 -16.04
N CYS A 101 11.40 2.64 -15.34
CA CYS A 101 10.72 3.92 -15.56
C CYS A 101 11.00 4.52 -16.95
N ARG A 102 12.22 4.40 -17.44
CA ARG A 102 12.58 4.87 -18.78
C ARG A 102 11.92 4.04 -19.86
N GLU A 103 11.99 2.72 -19.75
CA GLU A 103 11.36 1.78 -20.68
C GLU A 103 9.84 1.99 -20.76
N ALA A 104 9.18 2.12 -19.62
CA ALA A 104 7.74 2.39 -19.57
C ALA A 104 7.38 3.70 -20.31
N ARG A 105 8.17 4.77 -20.11
CA ARG A 105 7.97 6.05 -20.80
C ARG A 105 8.18 5.93 -22.30
N GLU A 106 9.23 5.24 -22.74
CA GLU A 106 9.54 5.02 -24.15
C GLU A 106 8.39 4.25 -24.84
N ILE A 107 7.86 3.20 -24.20
CA ILE A 107 6.73 2.40 -24.71
C ILE A 107 5.47 3.26 -24.86
N VAL A 108 5.14 4.09 -23.88
CA VAL A 108 3.98 5.01 -23.96
C VAL A 108 4.18 6.02 -25.08
N THR A 109 5.37 6.61 -25.21
CA THR A 109 5.68 7.56 -26.29
C THR A 109 5.47 6.91 -27.66
N GLN A 110 6.00 5.72 -27.88
CA GLN A 110 5.81 4.97 -29.12
C GLN A 110 4.34 4.63 -29.42
N ALA A 111 3.57 4.25 -28.39
CA ALA A 111 2.15 3.96 -28.54
C ALA A 111 1.36 5.23 -28.89
N THR A 112 1.67 6.37 -28.27
CA THR A 112 1.04 7.66 -28.54
C THR A 112 1.34 8.14 -29.96
N GLU A 113 2.60 8.04 -30.42
CA GLU A 113 3.00 8.38 -31.78
C GLU A 113 2.28 7.54 -32.85
N LYS A 114 1.94 6.30 -32.52
CA LYS A 114 1.16 5.39 -33.37
C LYS A 114 -0.36 5.52 -33.20
N GLY A 115 -0.83 6.58 -32.49
CA GLY A 115 -2.26 6.80 -32.23
C GLY A 115 -2.90 5.69 -31.37
N TRP A 116 -2.17 5.21 -30.37
CA TRP A 116 -2.57 4.13 -29.47
C TRP A 116 -2.81 2.79 -30.17
N ASN A 117 -2.08 2.52 -31.23
CA ASN A 117 -2.12 1.23 -31.91
C ASN A 117 -1.19 0.23 -31.20
N PHE A 118 -1.80 -0.73 -30.55
CA PHE A 118 -1.10 -1.77 -29.77
C PHE A 118 -0.65 -2.95 -30.64
N PRO A 119 0.43 -3.66 -30.23
CA PRO A 119 0.98 -4.79 -31.01
C PRO A 119 0.03 -5.96 -31.17
N THR A 120 -0.74 -6.31 -30.12
CA THR A 120 -1.63 -7.48 -30.16
C THR A 120 -2.97 -7.11 -30.82
N PRO A 121 -3.40 -7.83 -31.87
CA PRO A 121 -4.73 -7.65 -32.45
C PRO A 121 -5.84 -7.90 -31.43
N ASN A 122 -6.99 -7.24 -31.59
CA ASN A 122 -8.10 -7.33 -30.65
C ASN A 122 -8.65 -8.77 -30.52
N GLU A 123 -8.63 -9.54 -31.60
CA GLU A 123 -9.05 -10.94 -31.65
C GLU A 123 -8.15 -11.87 -30.82
N ASP A 124 -6.88 -11.53 -30.65
CA ASP A 124 -5.90 -12.33 -29.91
C ASP A 124 -5.81 -11.99 -28.43
N LEU A 125 -6.49 -10.90 -27.99
CA LEU A 125 -6.49 -10.50 -26.59
C LEU A 125 -7.15 -11.55 -25.69
N PRO A 126 -6.65 -11.74 -24.46
CA PRO A 126 -7.25 -12.63 -23.48
C PRO A 126 -8.64 -12.12 -23.02
N ILE A 127 -9.49 -13.05 -22.61
CA ILE A 127 -10.78 -12.73 -21.98
C ILE A 127 -10.48 -12.23 -20.55
N LEU A 128 -10.93 -11.03 -20.23
CA LEU A 128 -10.67 -10.33 -18.97
C LEU A 128 -11.94 -10.17 -18.13
N ASP A 129 -11.89 -10.62 -16.89
CA ASP A 129 -12.85 -10.26 -15.86
C ASP A 129 -12.26 -9.14 -15.00
N LEU A 130 -12.84 -7.94 -15.05
CA LEU A 130 -12.46 -6.82 -14.19
C LEU A 130 -13.43 -6.71 -13.03
N LEU A 131 -12.94 -6.89 -11.81
CA LEU A 131 -13.72 -6.86 -10.57
C LEU A 131 -13.56 -5.53 -9.87
N ILE A 132 -14.66 -4.82 -9.65
CA ILE A 132 -14.74 -3.65 -8.76
C ILE A 132 -15.37 -4.16 -7.46
N VAL A 133 -14.56 -4.21 -6.39
CA VAL A 133 -14.97 -4.80 -5.11
C VAL A 133 -15.37 -3.71 -4.14
N ALA A 134 -16.56 -3.83 -3.55
CA ALA A 134 -17.14 -2.81 -2.69
C ALA A 134 -17.76 -3.36 -1.40
N TYR A 135 -17.57 -2.65 -0.29
CA TYR A 135 -18.41 -2.72 0.89
C TYR A 135 -19.39 -1.55 0.83
N LEU A 136 -20.62 -1.84 0.39
CA LEU A 136 -21.56 -0.81 -0.06
C LEU A 136 -21.84 0.30 0.97
N PRO A 137 -21.95 0.03 2.30
CA PRO A 137 -22.17 1.10 3.28
C PRO A 137 -21.11 2.20 3.31
N ASN A 138 -19.87 1.89 2.91
CA ASN A 138 -18.77 2.86 2.89
C ASN A 138 -18.58 3.53 1.53
N GLU A 139 -19.08 2.91 0.48
CA GLU A 139 -18.76 3.27 -0.91
C GLU A 139 -20.01 3.64 -1.71
N GLN A 140 -21.16 3.80 -1.01
CA GLN A 140 -22.45 4.12 -1.63
C GLN A 140 -22.42 5.40 -2.49
N ASP A 141 -21.64 6.40 -2.09
CA ASP A 141 -21.59 7.70 -2.75
C ASP A 141 -20.69 7.69 -4.00
N ILE A 142 -19.84 6.68 -4.17
CA ILE A 142 -18.84 6.65 -5.24
C ILE A 142 -19.04 5.49 -6.23
N ILE A 143 -19.68 4.40 -5.83
CA ILE A 143 -19.72 3.15 -6.60
C ILE A 143 -20.36 3.30 -7.98
N MET A 144 -21.46 4.08 -8.11
CA MET A 144 -22.14 4.30 -9.39
C MET A 144 -21.26 5.04 -10.38
N ASP A 145 -20.56 6.07 -9.92
CA ASP A 145 -19.63 6.84 -10.74
C ASP A 145 -18.46 5.96 -11.22
N ARG A 146 -17.86 5.18 -10.32
CA ARG A 146 -16.76 4.24 -10.65
C ARG A 146 -17.19 3.16 -11.63
N ALA A 147 -18.40 2.60 -11.43
CA ALA A 147 -18.96 1.61 -12.33
C ALA A 147 -19.20 2.20 -13.73
N HIS A 148 -19.85 3.36 -13.83
CA HIS A 148 -20.09 4.04 -15.10
C HIS A 148 -18.78 4.40 -15.82
N TYR A 149 -17.78 4.91 -15.08
CA TYR A 149 -16.47 5.21 -15.64
C TYR A 149 -15.83 3.97 -16.25
N ALA A 150 -15.73 2.89 -15.49
CA ALA A 150 -15.11 1.66 -15.98
C ALA A 150 -15.86 1.08 -17.20
N LEU A 151 -17.20 1.12 -17.19
CA LEU A 151 -18.03 0.61 -18.26
C LEU A 151 -17.93 1.43 -19.57
N LYS A 152 -17.63 2.73 -19.47
CA LYS A 152 -17.57 3.64 -20.64
C LYS A 152 -16.16 3.86 -21.15
N GLU A 153 -15.21 4.12 -20.26
CA GLU A 153 -13.91 4.69 -20.59
C GLU A 153 -12.82 3.63 -20.86
N LEU A 154 -12.96 2.40 -20.35
CA LEU A 154 -11.94 1.38 -20.57
C LEU A 154 -11.86 0.98 -22.04
N ASP A 155 -10.67 1.08 -22.61
CA ASP A 155 -10.36 0.65 -23.97
C ASP A 155 -9.95 -0.83 -24.00
N TYR A 156 -10.97 -1.68 -24.16
CA TYR A 156 -10.82 -3.11 -24.32
C TYR A 156 -12.01 -3.65 -25.16
N PRO A 157 -11.84 -4.66 -26.03
CA PRO A 157 -12.95 -5.20 -26.81
C PRO A 157 -14.11 -5.62 -25.91
N ARG A 158 -15.32 -5.13 -26.21
CA ARG A 158 -16.50 -5.32 -25.33
C ARG A 158 -16.96 -6.78 -25.24
N ASP A 159 -16.63 -7.60 -26.21
CA ASP A 159 -16.87 -9.03 -26.23
C ASP A 159 -15.82 -9.84 -25.42
N LYS A 160 -14.69 -9.20 -25.08
CA LYS A 160 -13.59 -9.81 -24.34
C LYS A 160 -13.40 -9.27 -22.91
N ILE A 161 -14.17 -8.28 -22.50
CA ILE A 161 -14.15 -7.74 -21.13
C ILE A 161 -15.49 -7.92 -20.44
N ARG A 162 -15.45 -8.35 -19.19
CA ARG A 162 -16.60 -8.31 -18.27
C ARG A 162 -16.23 -7.49 -17.06
N ILE A 163 -17.01 -6.44 -16.79
CA ILE A 163 -16.83 -5.58 -15.64
C ILE A 163 -17.87 -5.98 -14.60
N THR A 164 -17.40 -6.54 -13.50
CA THR A 164 -18.23 -7.06 -12.43
C THR A 164 -18.14 -6.18 -11.20
N ILE A 165 -19.27 -5.55 -10.83
CA ILE A 165 -19.43 -4.89 -9.54
C ILE A 165 -19.75 -5.97 -8.50
N LEU A 166 -18.82 -6.22 -7.60
CA LEU A 166 -18.87 -7.29 -6.61
C LEU A 166 -18.97 -6.68 -5.23
N TYR A 167 -20.16 -6.72 -4.61
CA TYR A 167 -20.38 -6.01 -3.38
C TYR A 167 -21.04 -6.85 -2.28
N ASN A 168 -20.84 -6.43 -1.04
CA ASN A 168 -21.57 -6.90 0.12
C ASN A 168 -22.13 -5.74 0.94
N THR A 169 -23.23 -6.00 1.62
CA THR A 169 -23.89 -5.06 2.53
C THR A 169 -24.68 -5.81 3.60
N PRO A 170 -24.61 -5.40 4.89
CA PRO A 170 -25.39 -6.03 5.95
C PRO A 170 -26.88 -5.67 5.92
N LYS A 171 -27.23 -4.57 5.25
CA LYS A 171 -28.60 -4.06 5.09
C LYS A 171 -28.79 -3.60 3.66
N SER A 172 -30.03 -3.66 3.15
CA SER A 172 -30.34 -3.11 1.84
C SER A 172 -30.17 -1.59 1.82
N ILE A 173 -29.56 -1.07 0.74
CA ILE A 173 -29.31 0.35 0.49
C ILE A 173 -30.02 0.73 -0.80
N GLU A 174 -31.30 1.09 -0.68
CA GLU A 174 -32.11 1.51 -1.82
C GLU A 174 -32.14 3.04 -1.93
N PRO A 175 -32.23 3.62 -3.16
CA PRO A 175 -32.43 2.93 -4.45
C PRO A 175 -31.15 2.37 -5.11
N LEU A 176 -29.98 2.56 -4.49
CA LEU A 176 -28.67 2.27 -5.07
C LEU A 176 -28.53 0.81 -5.56
N GLU A 177 -28.96 -0.17 -4.77
CA GLU A 177 -28.87 -1.59 -5.19
C GLU A 177 -29.73 -1.86 -6.44
N THR A 178 -30.94 -1.26 -6.51
CA THR A 178 -31.79 -1.35 -7.71
C THR A 178 -31.12 -0.72 -8.91
N GLU A 179 -30.53 0.46 -8.77
CA GLU A 179 -29.80 1.15 -9.84
C GLU A 179 -28.57 0.35 -10.32
N LEU A 180 -27.79 -0.22 -9.40
CA LEU A 180 -26.67 -1.10 -9.74
C LEU A 180 -27.15 -2.28 -10.60
N HIS A 181 -28.23 -2.98 -10.17
CA HIS A 181 -28.76 -4.12 -10.90
C HIS A 181 -29.38 -3.79 -12.26
N GLN A 182 -29.60 -2.51 -12.58
CA GLN A 182 -30.01 -2.05 -13.91
C GLN A 182 -28.84 -1.86 -14.87
N LEU A 183 -27.58 -1.76 -14.40
CA LEU A 183 -26.41 -1.56 -15.25
C LEU A 183 -26.26 -2.61 -16.37
N PRO A 184 -26.49 -3.90 -16.16
CA PRO A 184 -26.41 -4.90 -17.23
C PRO A 184 -27.42 -4.71 -18.37
N MET A 185 -28.54 -4.00 -18.13
CA MET A 185 -29.51 -3.67 -19.19
C MET A 185 -28.96 -2.59 -20.13
N GLN A 186 -28.11 -1.69 -19.61
CA GLN A 186 -27.50 -0.60 -20.39
C GLN A 186 -26.15 -1.02 -21.00
N PHE A 187 -25.41 -1.87 -20.31
CA PHE A 187 -24.07 -2.32 -20.68
C PHE A 187 -24.01 -3.86 -20.68
N PRO A 188 -24.08 -4.52 -21.84
CA PRO A 188 -24.11 -6.00 -21.92
C PRO A 188 -22.89 -6.70 -21.29
N HIS A 189 -21.75 -6.01 -21.20
CA HIS A 189 -20.52 -6.51 -20.57
C HIS A 189 -20.44 -6.23 -19.06
N ALA A 190 -21.47 -5.58 -18.47
CA ALA A 190 -21.57 -5.37 -17.03
C ALA A 190 -22.15 -6.59 -16.33
N ARG A 191 -21.70 -6.85 -15.13
CA ARG A 191 -22.28 -7.77 -14.16
C ARG A 191 -22.37 -7.11 -12.80
N VAL A 192 -23.41 -7.45 -12.04
CA VAL A 192 -23.58 -6.97 -10.67
C VAL A 192 -23.91 -8.17 -9.79
N ILE A 193 -23.09 -8.37 -8.76
CA ILE A 193 -23.19 -9.53 -7.88
C ILE A 193 -23.18 -9.05 -6.43
N LYS A 194 -24.30 -9.22 -5.74
CA LYS A 194 -24.37 -9.11 -4.29
C LYS A 194 -23.93 -10.43 -3.67
N VAL A 195 -22.84 -10.41 -2.92
CA VAL A 195 -22.29 -11.63 -2.32
C VAL A 195 -23.02 -11.95 -1.01
N PRO A 196 -23.66 -13.12 -0.92
CA PRO A 196 -24.42 -13.50 0.28
C PRO A 196 -23.45 -13.83 1.44
N ASN A 197 -23.81 -13.41 2.65
CA ASN A 197 -23.07 -13.70 3.90
C ASN A 197 -21.61 -13.26 3.92
N SER A 198 -21.20 -12.38 3.01
CA SER A 198 -19.84 -11.86 2.97
C SER A 198 -19.64 -10.79 4.04
N THR A 199 -18.47 -10.85 4.68
CA THR A 199 -18.04 -9.90 5.72
C THR A 199 -16.73 -9.20 5.36
N SER A 200 -16.09 -9.59 4.25
CA SER A 200 -14.77 -9.08 3.85
C SER A 200 -14.61 -9.00 2.32
N LYS A 201 -13.61 -8.25 1.88
CA LYS A 201 -13.16 -8.25 0.48
C LYS A 201 -12.73 -9.64 0.02
N ALA A 202 -12.05 -10.39 0.89
CA ALA A 202 -11.62 -11.76 0.61
C ALA A 202 -12.81 -12.69 0.34
N ASP A 203 -13.89 -12.59 1.14
CA ASP A 203 -15.13 -13.35 0.92
C ASP A 203 -15.75 -13.03 -0.44
N ASN A 204 -15.84 -11.73 -0.77
CA ASN A 204 -16.35 -11.28 -2.06
C ASN A 204 -15.57 -11.92 -3.21
N LEU A 205 -14.25 -11.80 -3.18
CA LEU A 205 -13.38 -12.35 -4.21
C LEU A 205 -13.47 -13.88 -4.28
N ASN A 206 -13.42 -14.56 -3.14
CA ASN A 206 -13.50 -16.02 -3.09
C ASN A 206 -14.83 -16.56 -3.64
N TYR A 207 -15.93 -15.84 -3.39
CA TYR A 207 -17.22 -16.18 -4.01
C TYR A 207 -17.11 -16.09 -5.54
N TYR A 208 -16.56 -15.00 -6.06
CA TYR A 208 -16.38 -14.85 -7.51
C TYR A 208 -15.50 -15.94 -8.12
N PHE A 209 -14.46 -16.38 -7.42
CA PHE A 209 -13.56 -17.44 -7.90
C PHE A 209 -14.24 -18.81 -8.01
N THR A 210 -15.41 -19.01 -7.42
CA THR A 210 -16.22 -20.24 -7.61
C THR A 210 -17.00 -20.25 -8.92
N LEU A 211 -17.17 -19.08 -9.56
CA LEU A 211 -17.93 -18.95 -10.80
C LEU A 211 -17.06 -19.35 -11.99
N ASP A 212 -17.56 -20.26 -12.81
CA ASP A 212 -16.88 -20.57 -14.08
C ASP A 212 -17.24 -19.51 -15.12
N THR A 213 -16.31 -18.61 -15.36
CA THR A 213 -16.50 -17.47 -16.27
C THR A 213 -15.78 -17.66 -17.62
N GLY A 214 -14.90 -18.65 -17.72
CA GLY A 214 -14.08 -18.88 -18.90
C GLY A 214 -13.08 -17.74 -19.19
N SER A 215 -12.77 -16.88 -18.18
CA SER A 215 -11.78 -15.81 -18.34
C SER A 215 -10.34 -16.34 -18.25
N ASP A 216 -9.45 -15.72 -19.03
CA ASP A 216 -8.01 -15.98 -18.98
C ASP A 216 -7.37 -15.19 -17.84
N LEU A 217 -7.85 -13.96 -17.64
CA LEU A 217 -7.34 -13.00 -16.67
C LEU A 217 -8.44 -12.46 -15.75
N ILE A 218 -8.09 -12.21 -14.49
CA ILE A 218 -8.90 -11.47 -13.54
C ILE A 218 -8.13 -10.24 -13.08
N ALA A 219 -8.75 -9.05 -13.21
CA ALA A 219 -8.28 -7.80 -12.65
C ALA A 219 -9.04 -7.48 -11.36
N ILE A 220 -8.35 -7.02 -10.32
CA ILE A 220 -8.94 -6.66 -9.03
C ILE A 220 -8.74 -5.17 -8.78
N TYR A 221 -9.85 -4.46 -8.55
CA TYR A 221 -9.88 -3.06 -8.21
C TYR A 221 -10.73 -2.82 -6.95
N ASP A 222 -10.22 -2.00 -6.04
CA ASP A 222 -11.04 -1.42 -4.99
C ASP A 222 -11.99 -0.38 -5.59
N CYS A 223 -13.15 -0.19 -4.97
CA CYS A 223 -14.19 0.68 -5.49
C CYS A 223 -13.77 2.15 -5.63
N ASP A 224 -12.77 2.60 -4.88
CA ASP A 224 -12.27 3.98 -4.94
C ASP A 224 -11.28 4.25 -6.08
N HIS A 225 -11.02 3.28 -6.94
CA HIS A 225 -10.11 3.41 -8.08
C HIS A 225 -10.80 3.81 -9.37
N TYR A 226 -10.10 4.63 -10.16
CA TYR A 226 -10.35 4.83 -11.58
C TYR A 226 -9.22 4.20 -12.39
N PRO A 227 -9.44 3.07 -13.08
CA PRO A 227 -8.43 2.54 -14.00
C PRO A 227 -8.18 3.52 -15.13
N HIS A 228 -6.94 3.75 -15.53
CA HIS A 228 -6.64 4.50 -16.76
C HIS A 228 -7.30 3.79 -17.95
N PRO A 229 -7.83 4.51 -18.96
CA PRO A 229 -8.52 3.89 -20.10
C PRO A 229 -7.77 2.73 -20.73
N TYR A 230 -6.46 2.82 -20.85
CA TYR A 230 -5.61 1.78 -21.43
C TYR A 230 -5.01 0.81 -20.41
N ALA A 231 -5.35 0.88 -19.11
CA ALA A 231 -4.74 0.02 -18.09
C ALA A 231 -4.92 -1.48 -18.40
N SER A 232 -6.15 -1.88 -18.73
CA SER A 232 -6.44 -3.28 -19.10
C SER A 232 -5.71 -3.70 -20.36
N ARG A 233 -5.56 -2.80 -21.32
CA ARG A 233 -4.83 -3.06 -22.55
C ARG A 233 -3.34 -3.28 -22.28
N TRP A 234 -2.70 -2.41 -21.53
CA TRP A 234 -1.29 -2.56 -21.15
C TRP A 234 -1.03 -3.86 -20.38
N ALA A 235 -1.92 -4.20 -19.45
CA ALA A 235 -1.80 -5.47 -18.72
C ALA A 235 -1.89 -6.68 -19.66
N ALA A 236 -2.85 -6.69 -20.59
CA ALA A 236 -2.98 -7.76 -21.59
C ALA A 236 -1.74 -7.87 -22.48
N GLU A 237 -1.21 -6.74 -22.99
CA GLU A 237 0.03 -6.72 -23.78
C GLU A 237 1.20 -7.33 -23.00
N ARG A 238 1.29 -7.07 -21.71
CA ARG A 238 2.33 -7.66 -20.84
C ARG A 238 2.21 -9.18 -20.77
N PHE A 239 1.02 -9.73 -20.56
CA PHE A 239 0.79 -11.18 -20.56
C PHE A 239 0.98 -11.81 -21.94
N MET A 240 0.75 -11.07 -23.03
CA MET A 240 0.98 -11.56 -24.39
C MET A 240 2.46 -11.58 -24.73
N ALA A 241 3.22 -10.58 -24.30
CA ALA A 241 4.67 -10.48 -24.53
C ALA A 241 5.47 -11.47 -23.67
N GLU A 242 5.08 -11.67 -22.40
CA GLU A 242 5.78 -12.55 -21.46
C GLU A 242 4.84 -13.65 -20.96
N LYS A 243 4.93 -14.83 -21.58
CA LYS A 243 4.00 -15.94 -21.29
C LYS A 243 4.18 -16.55 -19.89
N ASP A 244 5.31 -16.35 -19.27
CA ASP A 244 5.65 -16.83 -17.92
C ASP A 244 5.21 -15.84 -16.81
N VAL A 245 4.66 -14.68 -17.17
CA VAL A 245 4.08 -13.75 -16.19
C VAL A 245 2.74 -14.28 -15.68
N ASP A 246 2.61 -14.36 -14.37
CA ASP A 246 1.40 -14.83 -13.67
C ASP A 246 0.57 -13.70 -13.08
N VAL A 247 1.25 -12.61 -12.68
CA VAL A 247 0.63 -11.44 -12.05
C VAL A 247 1.26 -10.15 -12.59
N VAL A 248 0.42 -9.19 -12.97
CA VAL A 248 0.84 -7.83 -13.29
C VAL A 248 0.27 -6.89 -12.22
N GLN A 249 1.14 -6.23 -11.47
CA GLN A 249 0.77 -5.17 -10.55
C GLN A 249 0.98 -3.83 -11.22
N GLY A 250 -0.07 -3.02 -11.32
CA GLY A 250 0.01 -1.68 -11.87
C GLY A 250 0.41 -0.62 -10.85
N ARG A 251 0.57 0.61 -11.35
CA ARG A 251 0.87 1.81 -10.57
C ARG A 251 -0.42 2.43 -10.07
N CYS A 252 -0.53 2.63 -8.74
CA CYS A 252 -1.60 3.41 -8.12
C CYS A 252 -1.12 4.84 -7.88
N ILE A 253 -1.96 5.82 -8.24
CA ILE A 253 -1.69 7.26 -8.15
C ILE A 253 -2.81 7.90 -7.32
N VAL A 254 -2.44 8.72 -6.35
CA VAL A 254 -3.41 9.49 -5.56
C VAL A 254 -3.84 10.70 -6.36
N PHE A 255 -5.14 10.80 -6.72
CA PHE A 255 -5.65 11.91 -7.53
C PHE A 255 -6.19 13.07 -6.70
N ASN A 256 -6.62 12.84 -5.46
CA ASN A 256 -7.10 13.88 -4.54
C ASN A 256 -5.97 14.52 -3.71
N SER A 257 -4.81 14.72 -4.30
CA SER A 257 -3.60 15.19 -3.60
C SER A 257 -3.74 16.57 -2.94
N ASP A 258 -4.61 17.43 -3.46
CA ASP A 258 -4.81 18.81 -2.97
C ASP A 258 -5.88 18.96 -1.89
N ASP A 259 -6.66 17.92 -1.58
CA ASP A 259 -7.80 17.99 -0.66
C ASP A 259 -7.39 18.30 0.78
N SER A 260 -6.23 17.83 1.21
CA SER A 260 -5.77 18.06 2.57
C SER A 260 -4.24 18.05 2.69
N PHE A 261 -3.73 18.46 3.87
CA PHE A 261 -2.32 18.33 4.21
C PHE A 261 -1.86 16.85 4.18
N MET A 262 -2.71 15.93 4.64
CA MET A 262 -2.40 14.49 4.66
C MET A 262 -2.32 13.91 3.25
N THR A 263 -3.27 14.25 2.38
CA THR A 263 -3.27 13.75 1.00
C THR A 263 -2.05 14.22 0.22
N ARG A 264 -1.52 15.42 0.48
CA ARG A 264 -0.26 15.90 -0.10
C ARG A 264 0.95 15.04 0.28
N LEU A 265 1.02 14.59 1.53
CA LEU A 265 2.10 13.72 1.98
C LEU A 265 1.94 12.30 1.42
N ILE A 266 0.71 11.77 1.43
CA ILE A 266 0.39 10.43 0.94
C ILE A 266 0.65 10.33 -0.56
N SER A 267 0.30 11.35 -1.36
CA SER A 267 0.53 11.33 -2.81
C SER A 267 2.02 11.24 -3.18
N VAL A 268 2.89 11.96 -2.48
CA VAL A 268 4.35 11.84 -2.66
C VAL A 268 4.84 10.46 -2.23
N GLU A 269 4.34 9.93 -1.11
CA GLU A 269 4.66 8.58 -0.66
C GLU A 269 4.26 7.52 -1.69
N PHE A 270 3.06 7.63 -2.28
CA PHE A 270 2.54 6.69 -3.28
C PHE A 270 3.35 6.73 -4.57
N ASP A 271 3.67 7.91 -5.08
CA ASP A 271 4.58 8.04 -6.22
C ASP A 271 5.95 7.40 -5.93
N LYS A 272 6.49 7.62 -4.72
CA LYS A 272 7.73 6.95 -4.30
C LYS A 272 7.56 5.42 -4.23
N ILE A 273 6.44 4.92 -3.70
CA ILE A 273 6.21 3.48 -3.55
C ILE A 273 6.02 2.83 -4.91
N TYR A 274 5.05 3.29 -5.71
CA TYR A 274 4.62 2.60 -6.93
C TYR A 274 5.49 2.89 -8.15
N ALA A 275 6.07 4.09 -8.27
CA ALA A 275 6.92 4.42 -9.41
C ALA A 275 8.42 4.18 -9.14
N VAL A 276 8.84 4.08 -7.87
CA VAL A 276 10.26 3.96 -7.51
C VAL A 276 10.53 2.67 -6.74
N SER A 277 9.96 2.50 -5.54
CA SER A 277 10.33 1.39 -4.67
C SER A 277 9.89 0.02 -5.22
N HIS A 278 8.65 -0.12 -5.72
CA HIS A 278 8.17 -1.40 -6.23
C HIS A 278 8.91 -1.87 -7.50
N PRO A 279 9.03 -1.07 -8.57
CA PRO A 279 9.77 -1.48 -9.76
C PRO A 279 11.26 -1.70 -9.47
N GLY A 280 11.87 -0.82 -8.66
CA GLY A 280 13.27 -0.97 -8.26
C GLY A 280 13.52 -2.23 -7.46
N ARG A 281 12.64 -2.54 -6.51
CA ARG A 281 12.68 -3.76 -5.71
C ARG A 281 12.50 -5.02 -6.57
N SER A 282 11.55 -4.99 -7.49
CA SER A 282 11.30 -6.09 -8.41
C SER A 282 12.54 -6.36 -9.28
N THR A 283 13.18 -5.31 -9.79
CA THR A 283 14.43 -5.42 -10.56
C THR A 283 15.58 -5.94 -9.71
N MET A 284 15.74 -5.43 -8.48
CA MET A 284 16.86 -5.76 -7.60
C MET A 284 16.77 -7.19 -7.03
N TRP A 285 15.57 -7.62 -6.64
CA TRP A 285 15.36 -8.91 -5.95
C TRP A 285 14.74 -9.99 -6.84
N GLY A 286 14.27 -9.62 -8.04
CA GLY A 286 13.68 -10.55 -8.99
C GLY A 286 12.27 -11.01 -8.65
N PHE A 287 11.53 -10.24 -7.81
CA PHE A 287 10.12 -10.51 -7.56
C PHE A 287 9.34 -9.24 -7.24
N GLY A 288 8.08 -9.22 -7.66
CA GLY A 288 7.08 -8.21 -7.31
C GLY A 288 6.03 -8.77 -6.36
N LEU A 289 5.17 -7.91 -5.83
CA LEU A 289 4.04 -8.28 -4.99
C LEU A 289 2.79 -7.56 -5.47
N PHE A 290 1.64 -8.24 -5.39
CA PHE A 290 0.33 -7.63 -5.51
C PHE A 290 0.02 -6.80 -4.26
N CYS A 291 -0.58 -5.62 -4.43
CA CYS A 291 -0.78 -4.63 -3.38
C CYS A 291 -2.26 -4.24 -3.19
N GLY A 292 -3.17 -5.17 -3.43
CA GLY A 292 -4.59 -5.05 -3.09
C GLY A 292 -5.49 -4.54 -4.21
N SER A 293 -5.01 -3.62 -5.05
CA SER A 293 -5.77 -3.06 -6.17
C SER A 293 -4.89 -2.90 -7.40
N ASN A 294 -5.50 -2.68 -8.57
CA ASN A 294 -4.81 -2.54 -9.86
C ASN A 294 -3.88 -3.73 -10.16
N GLY A 295 -4.33 -4.92 -9.84
CA GLY A 295 -3.59 -6.16 -10.08
C GLY A 295 -4.33 -7.09 -11.01
N TYR A 296 -3.61 -7.60 -12.02
CA TYR A 296 -4.11 -8.54 -13.02
C TYR A 296 -3.46 -9.90 -12.80
N TRP A 297 -4.26 -10.94 -12.78
CA TRP A 297 -3.84 -12.29 -12.43
C TRP A 297 -4.26 -13.29 -13.50
N ARG A 298 -3.44 -14.33 -13.76
CA ARG A 298 -3.97 -15.50 -14.45
C ARG A 298 -5.09 -16.12 -13.62
N THR A 299 -6.24 -16.32 -14.24
CA THR A 299 -7.44 -16.86 -13.58
C THR A 299 -7.19 -18.19 -12.88
N SER A 300 -6.45 -19.09 -13.54
CA SER A 300 -6.11 -20.39 -12.98
C SER A 300 -5.30 -20.29 -11.68
N LEU A 301 -4.32 -19.41 -11.63
CA LEU A 301 -3.52 -19.18 -10.42
C LEU A 301 -4.39 -18.63 -9.28
N LEU A 302 -5.15 -17.59 -9.55
CA LEU A 302 -5.93 -16.89 -8.53
C LEU A 302 -7.03 -17.79 -7.93
N ARG A 303 -7.72 -18.58 -8.75
CA ARG A 303 -8.71 -19.57 -8.32
C ARG A 303 -8.11 -20.65 -7.41
N ASN A 304 -6.88 -21.08 -7.71
CA ASN A 304 -6.17 -22.08 -6.90
C ASN A 304 -5.66 -21.52 -5.58
N LEU A 305 -5.22 -20.25 -5.56
CA LEU A 305 -4.69 -19.61 -4.36
C LEU A 305 -5.77 -19.16 -3.40
N LYS A 306 -6.84 -18.56 -3.93
CA LYS A 306 -7.90 -17.86 -3.18
C LYS A 306 -7.32 -16.76 -2.28
N MET A 307 -8.18 -15.96 -1.67
CA MET A 307 -7.82 -15.00 -0.63
C MET A 307 -8.02 -15.62 0.74
N ASP A 308 -7.17 -15.27 1.71
CA ASP A 308 -7.35 -15.72 3.09
C ASP A 308 -8.08 -14.63 3.88
N ASP A 309 -9.33 -14.90 4.26
CA ASP A 309 -10.22 -14.00 4.99
C ASP A 309 -9.79 -13.74 6.44
N THR A 310 -8.87 -14.54 6.97
CA THR A 310 -8.30 -14.35 8.30
C THR A 310 -7.18 -13.31 8.32
N MET A 311 -6.69 -12.90 7.14
CA MET A 311 -5.61 -11.93 6.99
C MET A 311 -6.16 -10.51 6.88
N LEU A 312 -5.56 -9.58 7.63
CA LEU A 312 -5.90 -8.15 7.53
C LEU A 312 -5.39 -7.48 6.24
N THR A 313 -4.40 -8.11 5.61
CA THR A 313 -3.85 -7.76 4.29
C THR A 313 -3.84 -9.05 3.46
N GLU A 314 -5.01 -9.46 3.00
CA GLU A 314 -5.23 -10.66 2.17
C GLU A 314 -4.47 -10.61 0.85
N ASP A 315 -4.20 -9.40 0.37
CA ASP A 315 -3.42 -9.08 -0.81
C ASP A 315 -1.95 -9.46 -0.65
N ILE A 316 -1.32 -9.04 0.43
CA ILE A 316 0.08 -9.36 0.73
C ILE A 316 0.25 -10.86 0.99
N ASP A 317 -0.69 -11.48 1.70
CA ASP A 317 -0.68 -12.93 1.93
C ASP A 317 -0.78 -13.69 0.60
N SER A 318 -1.73 -13.33 -0.26
CA SER A 318 -1.92 -13.98 -1.56
C SER A 318 -0.69 -13.79 -2.47
N ALA A 319 -0.10 -12.59 -2.49
CA ALA A 319 1.13 -12.31 -3.24
C ALA A 319 2.30 -13.16 -2.75
N LEU A 320 2.48 -13.29 -1.43
CA LEU A 320 3.54 -14.13 -0.85
C LEU A 320 3.27 -15.62 -1.10
N ARG A 321 2.02 -16.09 -1.06
CA ARG A 321 1.67 -17.48 -1.43
C ARG A 321 1.92 -17.74 -2.91
N ALA A 322 1.59 -16.81 -3.80
CA ALA A 322 1.93 -16.92 -5.22
C ALA A 322 3.44 -17.02 -5.41
N PHE A 323 4.19 -16.09 -4.81
CA PHE A 323 5.66 -16.13 -4.85
C PHE A 323 6.23 -17.41 -4.22
N SER A 324 5.61 -17.98 -3.19
CA SER A 324 6.04 -19.24 -2.59
C SER A 324 5.95 -20.43 -3.55
N ARG A 325 5.05 -20.37 -4.54
CA ARG A 325 4.86 -21.35 -5.61
C ARG A 325 5.64 -21.03 -6.89
N GLY A 326 6.49 -20.00 -6.86
CA GLY A 326 7.30 -19.60 -8.01
C GLY A 326 6.55 -18.79 -9.06
N ALA A 327 5.41 -18.19 -8.71
CA ALA A 327 4.71 -17.27 -9.60
C ALA A 327 5.57 -16.03 -9.91
N LYS A 328 5.58 -15.64 -11.19
CA LYS A 328 6.25 -14.44 -11.67
C LYS A 328 5.30 -13.24 -11.59
N THR A 329 5.56 -12.36 -10.63
CA THR A 329 4.86 -11.07 -10.50
C THR A 329 5.73 -9.95 -11.03
N VAL A 330 5.20 -9.14 -11.94
CA VAL A 330 5.87 -7.96 -12.50
C VAL A 330 5.12 -6.68 -12.13
N HIS A 331 5.88 -5.59 -11.96
CA HIS A 331 5.31 -4.25 -11.84
C HIS A 331 5.33 -3.58 -13.21
N ASP A 332 4.14 -3.18 -13.71
CA ASP A 332 4.03 -2.45 -14.96
C ASP A 332 3.55 -1.02 -14.70
N LEU A 333 4.42 -0.05 -15.01
CA LEU A 333 4.18 1.37 -14.75
C LEU A 333 3.17 2.02 -15.71
N ASN A 334 2.85 1.33 -16.83
CA ASN A 334 1.87 1.79 -17.81
C ASN A 334 0.44 1.35 -17.42
N VAL A 335 0.33 0.32 -16.59
CA VAL A 335 -0.93 -0.13 -15.99
C VAL A 335 -1.26 0.78 -14.81
N THR A 336 -1.89 1.92 -15.09
CA THR A 336 -2.12 2.97 -14.10
C THR A 336 -3.55 2.96 -13.59
N SER A 337 -3.74 3.28 -12.31
CA SER A 337 -5.04 3.61 -11.72
C SER A 337 -4.92 4.79 -10.76
N TYR A 338 -6.03 5.50 -10.60
CA TYR A 338 -6.14 6.68 -9.75
C TYR A 338 -7.00 6.32 -8.54
N GLU A 339 -6.52 6.60 -7.32
CA GLU A 339 -7.18 6.23 -6.07
C GLU A 339 -7.38 7.41 -5.13
N LEU A 340 -8.34 7.28 -4.19
CA LEU A 340 -8.59 8.23 -3.12
C LEU A 340 -7.69 7.96 -1.91
N ALA A 341 -6.89 8.96 -1.53
CA ALA A 341 -6.19 8.94 -0.25
C ALA A 341 -7.10 9.48 0.88
N PRO A 342 -6.93 8.99 2.13
CA PRO A 342 -7.64 9.50 3.28
C PRO A 342 -7.31 10.97 3.55
N THR A 343 -8.34 11.81 3.68
CA THR A 343 -8.20 13.26 3.86
C THR A 343 -7.93 13.65 5.31
N THR A 344 -8.31 12.81 6.28
CA THR A 344 -8.16 13.08 7.71
C THR A 344 -7.05 12.25 8.35
N PHE A 345 -6.43 12.79 9.40
CA PHE A 345 -5.43 12.07 10.18
C PHE A 345 -5.99 10.78 10.80
N GLN A 346 -7.24 10.80 11.24
CA GLN A 346 -7.87 9.62 11.85
C GLN A 346 -8.06 8.49 10.84
N ALA A 347 -8.50 8.79 9.63
CA ALA A 347 -8.65 7.80 8.56
C ALA A 347 -7.28 7.24 8.14
N PHE A 348 -6.28 8.12 7.98
CA PHE A 348 -4.89 7.73 7.73
C PHE A 348 -4.36 6.78 8.82
N TRP A 349 -4.52 7.14 10.12
CA TRP A 349 -4.08 6.31 11.23
C TRP A 349 -4.70 4.92 11.20
N LYS A 350 -6.02 4.82 11.01
CA LYS A 350 -6.74 3.54 10.94
C LYS A 350 -6.25 2.69 9.76
N GLN A 351 -6.07 3.28 8.59
CA GLN A 351 -5.59 2.61 7.40
C GLN A 351 -4.17 2.04 7.62
N ARG A 352 -3.24 2.88 8.08
CA ARG A 352 -1.85 2.48 8.32
C ARG A 352 -1.71 1.47 9.44
N LEU A 353 -2.52 1.57 10.47
CA LEU A 353 -2.56 0.60 11.56
C LEU A 353 -2.99 -0.78 11.07
N ARG A 354 -4.04 -0.85 10.25
CA ARG A 354 -4.48 -2.10 9.61
C ARG A 354 -3.36 -2.69 8.75
N TRP A 355 -2.69 -1.88 7.94
CA TRP A 355 -1.59 -2.34 7.10
C TRP A 355 -0.42 -2.84 7.94
N ALA A 356 -0.01 -2.12 8.97
CA ALA A 356 1.09 -2.52 9.85
C ALA A 356 0.80 -3.85 10.56
N GLN A 357 -0.42 -4.03 11.08
CA GLN A 357 -0.83 -5.29 11.71
C GLN A 357 -0.87 -6.44 10.70
N GLY A 358 -1.41 -6.20 9.49
CA GLY A 358 -1.44 -7.19 8.42
C GLY A 358 -0.05 -7.60 7.94
N TRP A 359 0.88 -6.66 7.82
CA TRP A 359 2.27 -6.97 7.51
C TRP A 359 2.97 -7.78 8.61
N ALA A 360 2.73 -7.46 9.88
CA ALA A 360 3.23 -8.27 11.00
C ALA A 360 2.69 -9.71 10.93
N GLN A 361 1.39 -9.86 10.64
CA GLN A 361 0.73 -11.15 10.46
C GLN A 361 1.36 -11.94 9.28
N ALA A 362 1.53 -11.29 8.13
CA ALA A 362 2.16 -11.89 6.95
C ALA A 362 3.62 -12.27 7.20
N SER A 363 4.37 -11.42 7.93
CA SER A 363 5.76 -11.68 8.28
C SER A 363 5.90 -12.91 9.16
N MET A 364 5.08 -13.05 10.19
CA MET A 364 5.07 -14.23 11.06
C MET A 364 4.75 -15.51 10.28
N ARG A 365 3.82 -15.44 9.33
CA ARG A 365 3.38 -16.59 8.53
C ARG A 365 4.42 -17.03 7.48
N HIS A 366 5.03 -16.09 6.80
CA HIS A 366 5.83 -16.33 5.59
C HIS A 366 7.35 -16.24 5.77
N MET A 367 7.86 -15.97 6.98
CA MET A 367 9.29 -15.87 7.24
C MET A 367 10.09 -17.11 6.80
N LYS A 368 9.48 -18.29 6.81
CA LYS A 368 10.11 -19.55 6.37
C LYS A 368 10.56 -19.52 4.91
N MET A 369 10.02 -18.60 4.09
CA MET A 369 10.41 -18.45 2.69
C MET A 369 11.87 -18.01 2.50
N VAL A 370 12.50 -17.47 3.55
CA VAL A 370 13.93 -17.07 3.53
C VAL A 370 14.83 -18.27 3.28
N TYR A 371 14.49 -19.46 3.85
CA TYR A 371 15.31 -20.67 3.72
C TYR A 371 14.66 -21.81 2.95
N ASN A 372 13.33 -21.82 2.81
CA ASN A 372 12.66 -22.86 2.05
C ASN A 372 12.79 -22.63 0.55
N ASN A 373 12.87 -23.71 -0.21
CA ASN A 373 12.73 -23.67 -1.68
C ASN A 373 11.26 -23.51 -2.07
N VAL A 374 11.04 -23.38 -3.38
CA VAL A 374 9.69 -23.34 -3.94
C VAL A 374 9.03 -24.69 -3.69
N SER A 375 7.82 -24.66 -3.15
CA SER A 375 6.99 -25.85 -2.94
C SER A 375 5.87 -25.85 -3.98
N ASP A 376 5.65 -26.98 -4.63
CA ASP A 376 4.63 -27.13 -5.67
C ASP A 376 4.77 -26.03 -6.75
N PRO A 377 5.88 -26.04 -7.53
CA PRO A 377 6.22 -24.96 -8.45
C PRO A 377 5.20 -24.88 -9.60
N LEU A 378 4.75 -23.68 -9.92
CA LEU A 378 3.89 -23.39 -11.07
C LEU A 378 4.65 -23.55 -12.39
N HIS A 379 5.95 -23.30 -12.37
CA HIS A 379 6.87 -23.41 -13.51
C HIS A 379 8.04 -24.30 -13.12
N GLU A 380 8.34 -25.30 -13.93
CA GLU A 380 9.44 -26.27 -13.66
C GLU A 380 10.80 -25.59 -13.47
N GLU A 381 11.01 -24.45 -14.11
CA GLU A 381 12.25 -23.69 -14.05
C GLU A 381 12.45 -22.97 -12.69
N TYR A 382 11.38 -22.67 -11.94
CA TYR A 382 11.41 -21.86 -10.71
C TYR A 382 11.41 -22.70 -9.43
N THR A 383 12.17 -23.78 -9.39
CA THR A 383 12.26 -24.67 -8.23
C THR A 383 13.13 -24.12 -7.09
N LYS A 384 14.05 -23.20 -7.39
CA LYS A 384 15.00 -22.63 -6.41
C LYS A 384 14.92 -21.11 -6.40
N ARG A 385 14.86 -20.53 -5.20
CA ARG A 385 14.96 -19.07 -5.04
C ARG A 385 16.43 -18.65 -5.11
N SER A 386 16.71 -17.57 -5.82
CA SER A 386 18.02 -16.93 -5.86
C SER A 386 18.39 -16.37 -4.47
N PHE A 387 19.67 -16.16 -4.24
CA PHE A 387 20.15 -15.51 -3.02
C PHE A 387 19.55 -14.10 -2.86
N THR A 388 19.46 -13.33 -3.96
CA THR A 388 18.87 -11.99 -3.98
C THR A 388 17.40 -12.02 -3.58
N ALA A 389 16.61 -12.97 -4.08
CA ALA A 389 15.21 -13.13 -3.71
C ALA A 389 15.04 -13.49 -2.22
N ARG A 390 15.89 -14.38 -1.67
CA ARG A 390 15.90 -14.74 -0.25
C ARG A 390 16.24 -13.54 0.64
N PHE A 391 17.25 -12.77 0.23
CA PHE A 391 17.63 -11.54 0.92
C PHE A 391 16.53 -10.48 0.85
N GLY A 392 15.86 -10.36 -0.30
CA GLY A 392 14.69 -9.49 -0.48
C GLY A 392 13.55 -9.87 0.48
N VAL A 393 13.22 -11.15 0.62
CA VAL A 393 12.23 -11.63 1.59
C VAL A 393 12.66 -11.31 3.02
N LEU A 394 13.91 -11.57 3.39
CA LEU A 394 14.44 -11.22 4.72
C LEU A 394 14.36 -9.71 4.99
N SER A 395 14.77 -8.90 4.01
CA SER A 395 14.70 -7.43 4.11
C SER A 395 13.26 -6.95 4.31
N LEU A 396 12.32 -7.53 3.57
CA LEU A 396 10.92 -7.13 3.57
C LEU A 396 10.17 -7.58 4.84
N LEU A 397 10.35 -8.83 5.27
CA LEU A 397 9.56 -9.43 6.35
C LEU A 397 10.21 -9.31 7.73
N LEU A 398 11.53 -9.12 7.85
CA LEU A 398 12.22 -8.98 9.12
C LEU A 398 12.82 -7.60 9.32
N ILE A 399 13.70 -7.15 8.41
CA ILE A 399 14.48 -5.94 8.65
C ILE A 399 13.58 -4.70 8.62
N ARG A 400 12.67 -4.61 7.65
CA ARG A 400 11.69 -3.52 7.60
C ARG A 400 10.79 -3.51 8.84
N GLU A 401 10.26 -4.66 9.24
CA GLU A 401 9.37 -4.75 10.40
C GLU A 401 10.10 -4.42 11.70
N SER A 402 11.34 -4.89 11.86
CA SER A 402 12.17 -4.55 13.03
C SER A 402 12.54 -3.06 13.10
N SER A 403 12.56 -2.37 11.97
CA SER A 403 12.89 -0.93 11.94
C SER A 403 11.93 -0.06 12.74
N TYR A 404 10.66 -0.45 12.87
CA TYR A 404 9.68 0.29 13.68
C TYR A 404 10.10 0.40 15.14
N TYR A 405 10.62 -0.70 15.71
CA TYR A 405 11.14 -0.72 17.09
C TYR A 405 12.37 0.17 17.24
N LEU A 406 13.30 0.07 16.29
CA LEU A 406 14.54 0.81 16.32
C LEU A 406 14.32 2.32 16.16
N VAL A 407 13.47 2.75 15.23
CA VAL A 407 13.14 4.18 15.03
C VAL A 407 12.41 4.74 16.26
N THR A 408 11.48 4.00 16.86
CA THR A 408 10.78 4.42 18.08
C THR A 408 11.76 4.55 19.23
N GLN A 409 12.63 3.56 19.45
CA GLN A 409 13.64 3.60 20.50
C GLN A 409 14.63 4.75 20.31
N TYR A 410 15.11 4.97 19.08
CA TYR A 410 15.96 6.10 18.74
C TYR A 410 15.31 7.44 19.13
N THR A 411 14.04 7.63 18.75
CA THR A 411 13.29 8.84 19.11
C THR A 411 13.20 9.01 20.62
N CYS A 412 12.90 7.94 21.36
CA CYS A 412 12.85 7.98 22.81
C CYS A 412 14.23 8.27 23.44
N LEU A 413 15.32 7.76 22.87
CA LEU A 413 16.69 8.09 23.32
C LEU A 413 17.01 9.57 23.12
N VAL A 414 16.67 10.17 21.98
CA VAL A 414 16.86 11.61 21.72
C VAL A 414 16.14 12.44 22.76
N LEU A 415 14.84 12.19 22.96
CA LEU A 415 14.01 12.92 23.91
C LEU A 415 14.51 12.76 25.36
N SER A 416 14.84 11.53 25.76
CA SER A 416 15.35 11.23 27.10
C SER A 416 16.69 11.90 27.36
N PHE A 417 17.56 11.96 26.35
CA PHE A 417 18.81 12.70 26.46
C PHE A 417 18.58 14.17 26.76
N VAL A 418 17.70 14.84 25.98
CA VAL A 418 17.40 16.26 26.19
C VAL A 418 16.92 16.52 27.62
N ILE A 419 16.13 15.62 28.18
CA ILE A 419 15.55 15.79 29.52
C ILE A 419 16.57 15.45 30.63
N VAL A 420 17.31 14.32 30.52
CA VAL A 420 18.21 13.87 31.58
C VAL A 420 19.53 14.67 31.59
N LYS A 421 20.10 14.96 30.42
CA LYS A 421 21.39 15.65 30.31
C LYS A 421 21.27 17.17 30.16
N PHE A 422 20.10 17.65 29.81
CA PHE A 422 19.73 19.06 29.61
C PHE A 422 20.87 19.88 28.95
N PRO A 423 21.15 19.67 27.67
CA PRO A 423 22.26 20.31 26.98
C PRO A 423 22.09 21.82 26.99
N THR A 424 23.09 22.53 27.51
CA THR A 424 23.05 23.98 27.70
C THR A 424 23.38 24.77 26.44
N ASN A 425 23.89 24.09 25.41
CA ASN A 425 24.22 24.71 24.13
C ASN A 425 24.04 23.74 22.96
N TRP A 426 23.98 24.27 21.74
CA TRP A 426 23.80 23.51 20.51
C TRP A 426 24.94 22.52 20.26
N GLU A 427 26.16 22.85 20.65
CA GLU A 427 27.30 21.96 20.48
C GLU A 427 27.19 20.70 21.35
N ALA A 428 26.74 20.84 22.58
CA ALA A 428 26.49 19.71 23.48
C ALA A 428 25.35 18.83 22.95
N LEU A 429 24.25 19.43 22.47
CA LEU A 429 23.14 18.72 21.84
C LEU A 429 23.61 17.98 20.58
N TRP A 430 24.34 18.67 19.70
CA TRP A 430 24.82 18.13 18.43
C TRP A 430 25.81 16.99 18.62
N ARG A 431 26.77 17.13 19.53
CA ARG A 431 27.74 16.10 19.84
C ARG A 431 27.12 14.82 20.33
N LEU A 432 26.02 14.91 21.07
CA LEU A 432 25.45 13.71 21.70
C LEU A 432 24.42 13.00 20.84
N VAL A 433 23.64 13.73 20.05
CA VAL A 433 22.66 13.16 19.14
C VAL A 433 23.33 12.43 17.96
N TYR A 434 24.46 12.95 17.49
CA TYR A 434 25.06 12.48 16.25
C TYR A 434 26.50 11.96 16.35
N PHE A 435 27.23 12.22 17.47
CA PHE A 435 28.69 12.21 17.37
C PHE A 435 29.47 11.53 18.50
N GLN A 436 28.90 10.60 19.18
CA GLN A 436 29.68 9.79 20.13
C GLN A 436 30.74 8.91 19.41
N TYR A 437 30.52 8.61 18.12
CA TYR A 437 31.51 7.95 17.26
C TYR A 437 31.69 8.73 15.96
N PRO A 438 32.91 8.90 15.47
CA PRO A 438 33.18 9.53 14.17
C PRO A 438 32.39 8.91 13.01
N VAL A 439 32.19 7.58 13.06
CA VAL A 439 31.41 6.83 12.07
C VAL A 439 29.95 7.24 12.01
N SER A 440 29.35 7.59 13.15
CA SER A 440 27.92 7.99 13.21
C SER A 440 27.63 9.23 12.38
N GLN A 441 28.56 10.18 12.29
CA GLN A 441 28.42 11.38 11.46
C GLN A 441 28.28 11.01 9.99
N TRP A 442 29.17 10.16 9.51
CA TRP A 442 29.17 9.71 8.12
C TRP A 442 27.91 8.92 7.80
N LEU A 443 27.49 8.02 8.68
CA LEU A 443 26.24 7.26 8.50
C LEU A 443 25.04 8.21 8.36
N PHE A 444 24.97 9.25 9.18
CA PHE A 444 23.90 10.25 9.11
C PHE A 444 23.94 11.07 7.81
N VAL A 445 25.10 11.62 7.46
CA VAL A 445 25.26 12.43 6.23
C VAL A 445 24.92 11.59 5.00
N ILE A 446 25.40 10.36 4.92
CA ILE A 446 25.12 9.47 3.79
C ILE A 446 23.62 9.12 3.75
N SER A 447 22.98 8.90 4.92
CA SER A 447 21.52 8.64 4.97
C SER A 447 20.70 9.82 4.42
N ILE A 448 21.12 11.06 4.72
CA ILE A 448 20.49 12.26 4.14
C ILE A 448 20.70 12.31 2.63
N ILE A 449 21.92 12.06 2.16
CA ILE A 449 22.23 12.04 0.72
C ILE A 449 21.37 10.98 0.01
N CYS A 450 21.23 9.77 0.59
CA CYS A 450 20.39 8.71 0.05
C CYS A 450 18.91 9.13 -0.02
N LEU A 451 18.39 9.78 1.02
CA LEU A 451 17.03 10.31 1.01
C LEU A 451 16.84 11.35 -0.10
N LEU A 452 17.73 12.32 -0.19
CA LEU A 452 17.66 13.39 -1.21
C LEU A 452 17.76 12.81 -2.63
N ALA A 453 18.64 11.83 -2.85
CA ALA A 453 18.77 11.14 -4.13
C ALA A 453 17.47 10.39 -4.49
N THR A 454 16.86 9.67 -3.54
CA THR A 454 15.60 8.99 -3.74
C THR A 454 14.47 9.97 -4.10
N LEU A 455 14.36 11.08 -3.39
CA LEU A 455 13.33 12.09 -3.65
C LEU A 455 13.58 12.84 -4.96
N TRP A 456 14.85 13.01 -5.35
CA TRP A 456 15.19 13.56 -6.67
C TRP A 456 14.73 12.61 -7.79
N ILE A 457 14.98 11.31 -7.67
CA ILE A 457 14.48 10.30 -8.63
C ILE A 457 12.95 10.31 -8.65
N THR A 458 12.29 10.32 -7.48
CA THR A 458 10.83 10.42 -7.38
C THR A 458 10.29 11.64 -8.12
N ASN A 459 10.97 12.81 -8.01
CA ASN A 459 10.56 14.01 -8.75
C ASN A 459 10.65 13.87 -10.27
N GLN A 460 11.50 12.99 -10.81
CA GLN A 460 11.57 12.73 -12.26
C GLN A 460 10.42 11.87 -12.79
N VAL A 461 9.84 11.04 -11.93
CA VAL A 461 8.80 10.06 -12.27
C VAL A 461 7.46 10.31 -11.59
N LYS A 462 7.34 11.46 -10.92
CA LYS A 462 6.12 11.85 -10.22
C LYS A 462 4.93 11.95 -11.16
N SER A 463 3.73 11.71 -10.61
CA SER A 463 2.46 11.91 -11.30
C SER A 463 2.16 13.41 -11.51
N GLU A 464 1.16 13.69 -12.36
CA GLU A 464 0.61 15.02 -12.58
C GLU A 464 0.03 15.67 -11.33
N PHE A 465 -0.49 14.85 -10.40
CA PHE A 465 -1.10 15.30 -9.14
C PHE A 465 -0.07 15.70 -8.08
N VAL A 466 1.21 15.39 -8.27
CA VAL A 466 2.28 15.72 -7.32
C VAL A 466 3.11 16.90 -7.79
N SER A 467 3.05 18.02 -7.07
CA SER A 467 3.86 19.21 -7.35
C SER A 467 5.27 19.10 -6.72
N ARG A 468 6.23 19.87 -7.28
CA ARG A 468 7.57 19.98 -6.66
C ARG A 468 7.51 20.53 -5.22
N LYS A 469 6.54 21.42 -4.93
CA LYS A 469 6.33 21.97 -3.58
C LYS A 469 5.95 20.86 -2.59
N MET A 470 5.12 19.90 -2.99
CA MET A 470 4.75 18.76 -2.17
C MET A 470 5.96 17.87 -1.87
N ILE A 471 6.83 17.62 -2.84
CA ILE A 471 8.07 16.83 -2.63
C ILE A 471 8.99 17.53 -1.64
N ILE A 472 9.17 18.86 -1.76
CA ILE A 472 9.98 19.65 -0.82
C ILE A 472 9.36 19.58 0.59
N LEU A 473 8.04 19.78 0.71
CA LEU A 473 7.32 19.66 1.98
C LEU A 473 7.51 18.27 2.59
N PHE A 474 7.33 17.22 1.80
CA PHE A 474 7.55 15.84 2.22
C PHE A 474 8.98 15.60 2.67
N SER A 475 9.98 16.15 1.96
CA SER A 475 11.38 16.03 2.31
C SER A 475 11.69 16.60 3.69
N VAL A 476 11.16 17.80 3.99
CA VAL A 476 11.36 18.48 5.27
C VAL A 476 10.64 17.73 6.41
N LEU A 477 9.46 17.21 6.14
CA LEU A 477 8.63 16.53 7.14
C LEU A 477 8.92 15.03 7.25
N TYR A 478 9.76 14.48 6.39
CA TYR A 478 10.03 13.04 6.33
C TYR A 478 10.47 12.43 7.67
N PRO A 479 11.34 13.05 8.48
CA PRO A 479 11.71 12.50 9.78
C PRO A 479 10.50 12.33 10.71
N PHE A 480 9.59 13.31 10.74
CA PHE A 480 8.36 13.23 11.54
C PHE A 480 7.39 12.18 11.00
N TYR A 481 7.28 12.10 9.68
CA TYR A 481 6.47 11.10 9.00
C TYR A 481 6.98 9.68 9.27
N LEU A 482 8.29 9.48 9.29
CA LEU A 482 8.94 8.22 9.64
C LEU A 482 8.66 7.80 11.09
N ILE A 483 8.78 8.74 12.04
CA ILE A 483 8.47 8.50 13.46
C ILE A 483 7.00 8.13 13.64
N LEU A 484 6.08 8.84 12.97
CA LEU A 484 4.66 8.55 12.99
C LEU A 484 4.38 7.12 12.49
N ASN A 485 4.92 6.75 11.33
CA ASN A 485 4.75 5.41 10.78
C ASN A 485 5.41 4.33 11.67
N ALA A 486 6.54 4.61 12.29
CA ALA A 486 7.19 3.68 13.22
C ALA A 486 6.30 3.44 14.47
N THR A 487 5.70 4.49 15.02
CA THR A 487 4.77 4.39 16.15
C THR A 487 3.53 3.57 15.78
N ILE A 488 2.95 3.82 14.60
CA ILE A 488 1.83 3.04 14.07
C ILE A 488 2.24 1.57 13.87
N GLY A 489 3.43 1.32 13.31
CA GLY A 489 3.97 -0.01 13.10
C GLY A 489 4.13 -0.78 14.42
N LEU A 490 4.74 -0.15 15.42
CA LEU A 490 4.89 -0.72 16.75
C LEU A 490 3.53 -1.11 17.36
N TYR A 491 2.53 -0.24 17.21
CA TYR A 491 1.18 -0.52 17.68
C TYR A 491 0.51 -1.66 16.90
N GLY A 492 0.66 -1.69 15.59
CA GLY A 492 0.15 -2.79 14.74
C GLY A 492 0.73 -4.15 15.17
N HIS A 493 2.03 -4.20 15.45
CA HIS A 493 2.70 -5.40 15.97
C HIS A 493 2.17 -5.80 17.35
N ALA A 494 1.98 -4.84 18.26
CA ALA A 494 1.42 -5.12 19.57
C ALA A 494 0.01 -5.72 19.48
N ARG A 495 -0.84 -5.16 18.62
CA ARG A 495 -2.18 -5.71 18.35
C ARG A 495 -2.12 -7.14 17.81
N GLN A 496 -1.17 -7.43 16.92
CA GLN A 496 -0.99 -8.77 16.39
C GLN A 496 -0.53 -9.77 17.47
N ILE A 497 0.38 -9.37 18.34
CA ILE A 497 0.87 -10.23 19.45
C ILE A 497 -0.25 -10.59 20.42
N VAL A 498 -1.15 -9.67 20.73
CA VAL A 498 -2.30 -9.91 21.63
C VAL A 498 -3.53 -10.47 20.90
N ASN A 499 -3.41 -10.86 19.63
CA ASN A 499 -4.47 -11.40 18.78
C ASN A 499 -5.72 -10.49 18.74
N TYR A 500 -5.52 -9.17 18.75
CA TYR A 500 -6.61 -8.22 18.60
C TYR A 500 -6.95 -8.05 17.12
N SER A 501 -8.04 -8.65 16.69
CA SER A 501 -8.57 -8.48 15.35
C SER A 501 -9.89 -7.70 15.37
N SER A 502 -9.86 -6.43 15.03
CA SER A 502 -11.07 -5.70 14.64
C SER A 502 -10.86 -5.17 13.23
N TRP A 503 -11.58 -5.74 12.28
CA TRP A 503 -11.63 -5.19 10.94
C TRP A 503 -12.55 -3.98 10.95
N ASN A 504 -12.02 -2.81 10.63
CA ASN A 504 -12.78 -1.59 10.43
C ASN A 504 -12.41 -1.04 9.06
N PRO A 505 -13.35 -0.97 8.11
CA PRO A 505 -13.08 -0.41 6.79
C PRO A 505 -12.65 1.05 6.91
N THR A 506 -11.77 1.49 6.00
CA THR A 506 -11.34 2.88 5.92
C THR A 506 -12.52 3.72 5.41
N ALA A 507 -12.88 4.80 6.13
CA ALA A 507 -13.88 5.74 5.64
C ALA A 507 -13.37 6.44 4.37
N ARG A 508 -14.22 6.53 3.36
CA ARG A 508 -13.98 7.19 2.07
C ARG A 508 -14.65 8.56 2.06
N THR A 509 -14.13 9.51 2.84
CA THR A 509 -14.67 10.90 2.89
C THR A 509 -13.59 11.88 2.55
#